data_518f82d9d2cf85cb34a1910ad638571b
#
_entry.id   518f82d9d2cf85cb34a1910ad638571b
#
_cell.length_a   1.000
_cell.length_b   1.000
_cell.length_c   1.000
_cell.angle_alpha   90.00
_cell.angle_beta   90.00
_cell.angle_gamma   90.00
#
_symmetry.space_group_name_H-M   'P 1'
#
loop_
_entity.id
_entity.type
_entity.pdbx_description
1 polymer ?
#
loop_
_entity_poly.entity_id
_entity_poly.type
_entity_poly.pdbx_seq_one_letter_code
_entity_poly.pdbx_strand_id
1 'polypeptide(L)'
;MATKVVMEALSPTMEEGRLVKWLKNEGDAVKTGDILAEVETDKAVMELVARGDGILRKRLANEGDASPVGTLLAVIASADENIDSVVAGAAPAAKPAEAPAAAAATAPSPSEGEASSPPQEKAAAVAAPPAPRPAAAPQPPLPPPRSGGWGAVASASAAPSDGRRPRSSPLARRMATERGLELAQVQGSGPGGRIIKKDVESAAAAGPSRAAAAAGKAPKAPEPRFITRDGDYQDIPLTQIRKTIARRLAESIGPIPTFYLTAEWDAERASEMRAQLKELGDDYKISFNDILLKAVANALSDHPEVNAWWMGDHVRHFNRVHVAMAVAIPEGLITPVIFDADRKSIGQISAEAKQLAGLARQRKLTPEQYTGSTFSVSNLGMFGIEHFTAIINPPEAGILAIGGVEPKAVVVDGQIVVRQRMRVTMSCDHRVIDGASGAKFLLAVKRYFENPLLLVI
;
A
#
# COMPACT_ATOMS: atom_id res chain seq x y z
N MET A 1 26.32 -30.90 -20.31
CA MET A 1 24.85 -31.02 -20.11
C MET A 1 24.26 -29.62 -20.07
N ALA A 2 23.20 -29.40 -20.88
CA ALA A 2 22.57 -28.10 -20.95
C ALA A 2 21.92 -27.71 -19.60
N THR A 3 22.31 -26.57 -19.05
CA THR A 3 21.75 -26.01 -17.81
C THR A 3 20.65 -25.02 -18.15
N LYS A 4 19.44 -25.23 -17.58
CA LYS A 4 18.31 -24.37 -17.76
C LYS A 4 18.42 -23.15 -16.80
N VAL A 5 18.33 -21.94 -17.32
CA VAL A 5 18.20 -20.74 -16.54
C VAL A 5 16.71 -20.41 -16.47
N VAL A 6 16.12 -20.60 -15.30
CA VAL A 6 14.69 -20.33 -15.06
C VAL A 6 14.51 -19.12 -14.16
N MET A 7 13.34 -18.49 -14.23
CA MET A 7 12.96 -17.44 -13.28
C MET A 7 12.87 -18.06 -11.88
N GLU A 8 13.81 -17.73 -11.02
CA GLU A 8 13.85 -18.23 -9.65
C GLU A 8 12.96 -17.38 -8.74
N ALA A 9 12.43 -17.99 -7.70
CA ALA A 9 11.75 -17.27 -6.64
C ALA A 9 12.81 -16.53 -5.79
N LEU A 10 13.17 -15.32 -6.19
CA LEU A 10 14.16 -14.49 -5.50
C LEU A 10 13.61 -13.88 -4.21
N SER A 11 12.31 -13.98 -3.97
CA SER A 11 11.67 -13.66 -2.68
C SER A 11 10.60 -14.71 -2.33
N PRO A 12 10.30 -14.95 -1.04
CA PRO A 12 9.33 -15.98 -0.60
C PRO A 12 7.89 -15.78 -1.13
N THR A 13 7.55 -14.55 -1.53
CA THR A 13 6.22 -14.19 -2.01
C THR A 13 6.19 -13.90 -3.52
N MET A 14 7.28 -14.19 -4.22
CA MET A 14 7.41 -13.90 -5.66
C MET A 14 6.63 -14.92 -6.49
N GLU A 15 5.63 -14.46 -7.23
CA GLU A 15 4.88 -15.27 -8.21
C GLU A 15 5.38 -15.02 -9.64
N GLU A 16 5.82 -13.79 -9.93
CA GLU A 16 6.40 -13.37 -11.22
C GLU A 16 7.56 -12.39 -11.02
N GLY A 17 8.53 -12.39 -11.93
CA GLY A 17 9.63 -11.43 -11.99
C GLY A 17 9.69 -10.76 -13.34
N ARG A 18 10.12 -9.50 -13.38
CA ARG A 18 10.34 -8.76 -14.62
C ARG A 18 11.83 -8.66 -14.89
N LEU A 19 12.24 -9.09 -16.06
CA LEU A 19 13.62 -8.95 -16.51
C LEU A 19 13.90 -7.49 -16.85
N VAL A 20 14.78 -6.83 -16.11
CA VAL A 20 15.12 -5.42 -16.34
C VAL A 20 16.17 -5.31 -17.43
N LYS A 21 17.25 -6.07 -17.29
CA LYS A 21 18.39 -6.00 -18.21
C LYS A 21 19.19 -7.29 -18.21
N TRP A 22 19.68 -7.70 -19.37
CA TRP A 22 20.70 -8.73 -19.50
C TRP A 22 22.11 -8.14 -19.34
N LEU A 23 22.94 -8.74 -18.50
CA LEU A 23 24.35 -8.36 -18.29
C LEU A 23 25.31 -9.25 -19.11
N LYS A 24 24.83 -10.39 -19.61
CA LYS A 24 25.56 -11.31 -20.50
C LYS A 24 24.80 -11.46 -21.82
N ASN A 25 25.52 -11.54 -22.92
CA ASN A 25 24.96 -11.73 -24.26
C ASN A 25 25.01 -13.17 -24.70
N GLU A 26 24.21 -13.51 -25.73
CA GLU A 26 24.33 -14.81 -26.40
C GLU A 26 25.74 -14.98 -26.96
N GLY A 27 26.36 -16.10 -26.65
CA GLY A 27 27.74 -16.41 -27.01
C GLY A 27 28.76 -16.15 -25.90
N ASP A 28 28.40 -15.46 -24.83
CA ASP A 28 29.32 -15.18 -23.72
C ASP A 28 29.58 -16.44 -22.88
N ALA A 29 30.84 -16.61 -22.46
CA ALA A 29 31.22 -17.63 -21.50
C ALA A 29 30.72 -17.25 -20.09
N VAL A 30 30.10 -18.18 -19.41
CA VAL A 30 29.49 -18.06 -18.12
C VAL A 30 29.99 -19.12 -17.16
N LYS A 31 30.31 -18.72 -15.93
CA LYS A 31 30.68 -19.62 -14.82
C LYS A 31 29.59 -19.62 -13.77
N THR A 32 29.50 -20.68 -13.02
CA THR A 32 28.61 -20.79 -11.87
C THR A 32 28.85 -19.61 -10.89
N GLY A 33 27.79 -18.84 -10.60
CA GLY A 33 27.86 -17.64 -9.75
C GLY A 33 27.99 -16.33 -10.54
N ASP A 34 28.22 -16.36 -11.87
CA ASP A 34 28.22 -15.13 -12.67
C ASP A 34 26.81 -14.53 -12.75
N ILE A 35 26.74 -13.21 -12.69
CA ILE A 35 25.47 -12.46 -12.83
C ILE A 35 25.08 -12.45 -14.30
N LEU A 36 23.89 -12.99 -14.60
CA LEU A 36 23.35 -13.09 -15.95
C LEU A 36 22.45 -11.89 -16.32
N ALA A 37 21.60 -11.50 -15.39
CA ALA A 37 20.59 -10.48 -15.60
C ALA A 37 20.13 -9.83 -14.30
N GLU A 38 19.54 -8.66 -14.40
CA GLU A 38 18.82 -7.99 -13.32
C GLU A 38 17.31 -8.25 -13.45
N VAL A 39 16.70 -8.70 -12.36
CA VAL A 39 15.27 -9.03 -12.27
C VAL A 39 14.60 -8.13 -11.23
N GLU A 40 13.59 -7.40 -11.65
CA GLU A 40 12.72 -6.64 -10.76
C GLU A 40 11.69 -7.59 -10.14
N THR A 41 11.71 -7.66 -8.82
CA THR A 41 10.74 -8.41 -8.01
C THR A 41 9.71 -7.47 -7.40
N ASP A 42 8.77 -8.01 -6.66
CA ASP A 42 7.77 -7.23 -5.90
C ASP A 42 8.38 -6.32 -4.82
N LYS A 43 9.68 -6.47 -4.51
CA LYS A 43 10.35 -5.78 -3.39
C LYS A 43 11.63 -5.05 -3.76
N ALA A 44 12.40 -5.56 -4.70
CA ALA A 44 13.69 -4.98 -5.09
C ALA A 44 14.11 -5.49 -6.47
N VAL A 45 15.13 -4.84 -7.06
CA VAL A 45 15.86 -5.39 -8.20
C VAL A 45 16.90 -6.35 -7.65
N MET A 46 16.89 -7.59 -8.10
CA MET A 46 17.79 -8.66 -7.68
C MET A 46 18.55 -9.23 -8.86
N GLU A 47 19.72 -9.78 -8.60
CA GLU A 47 20.58 -10.36 -9.62
C GLU A 47 20.24 -11.84 -9.84
N LEU A 48 20.06 -12.22 -11.10
CA LEU A 48 19.91 -13.61 -11.50
C LEU A 48 21.29 -14.19 -11.81
N VAL A 49 21.70 -15.20 -11.06
CA VAL A 49 23.04 -15.82 -11.19
C VAL A 49 23.00 -17.14 -11.94
N ALA A 50 24.11 -17.46 -12.63
CA ALA A 50 24.26 -18.72 -13.32
C ALA A 50 24.44 -19.91 -12.36
N ARG A 51 23.74 -21.01 -12.61
CA ARG A 51 23.86 -22.28 -11.85
C ARG A 51 24.71 -23.35 -12.52
N GLY A 52 25.39 -22.99 -13.61
CA GLY A 52 26.26 -23.92 -14.32
C GLY A 52 27.27 -23.21 -15.21
N ASP A 53 28.32 -23.92 -15.56
CA ASP A 53 29.40 -23.45 -16.43
C ASP A 53 29.08 -23.75 -17.90
N GLY A 54 29.41 -22.83 -18.82
CA GLY A 54 29.19 -23.00 -20.24
C GLY A 54 29.13 -21.69 -21.01
N ILE A 55 28.44 -21.74 -22.13
CA ILE A 55 28.18 -20.57 -22.98
C ILE A 55 26.69 -20.29 -22.94
N LEU A 56 26.30 -19.03 -22.81
CA LEU A 56 24.90 -18.60 -22.91
C LEU A 56 24.46 -18.75 -24.36
N ARG A 57 23.77 -19.85 -24.69
CA ARG A 57 23.44 -20.22 -26.07
C ARG A 57 22.24 -19.49 -26.63
N LYS A 58 21.22 -19.28 -25.82
CA LYS A 58 19.98 -18.62 -26.26
C LYS A 58 19.27 -17.92 -25.11
N ARG A 59 18.80 -16.70 -25.35
CA ARG A 59 17.89 -15.95 -24.51
C ARG A 59 16.46 -16.14 -25.03
N LEU A 60 15.52 -16.50 -24.17
CA LEU A 60 14.13 -16.77 -24.51
C LEU A 60 13.19 -15.66 -24.01
N ALA A 61 13.64 -14.90 -23.02
CA ALA A 61 12.94 -13.73 -22.49
C ALA A 61 13.65 -12.45 -22.92
N ASN A 62 12.87 -11.44 -23.31
CA ASN A 62 13.40 -10.13 -23.66
C ASN A 62 13.48 -9.21 -22.43
N GLU A 63 14.30 -8.16 -22.53
CA GLU A 63 14.33 -7.11 -21.53
C GLU A 63 12.96 -6.44 -21.46
N GLY A 64 12.43 -6.27 -20.22
CA GLY A 64 11.11 -5.73 -19.98
C GLY A 64 9.99 -6.78 -19.85
N ASP A 65 10.23 -8.04 -20.21
CA ASP A 65 9.23 -9.12 -20.09
C ASP A 65 9.03 -9.53 -18.63
N ALA A 66 7.76 -9.68 -18.21
CA ALA A 66 7.40 -10.29 -16.93
C ALA A 66 7.16 -11.79 -17.13
N SER A 67 7.81 -12.62 -16.33
CA SER A 67 7.74 -14.07 -16.43
C SER A 67 7.41 -14.69 -15.06
N PRO A 68 6.47 -15.65 -14.99
CA PRO A 68 6.19 -16.40 -13.78
C PRO A 68 7.42 -17.19 -13.29
N VAL A 69 7.49 -17.41 -11.98
CA VAL A 69 8.52 -18.27 -11.38
C VAL A 69 8.47 -19.65 -12.01
N GLY A 70 9.65 -20.19 -12.37
CA GLY A 70 9.80 -21.45 -13.08
C GLY A 70 9.83 -21.35 -14.61
N THR A 71 9.56 -20.16 -15.19
CA THR A 71 9.65 -19.96 -16.65
C THR A 71 11.10 -20.03 -17.12
N LEU A 72 11.36 -20.70 -18.23
CA LEU A 72 12.68 -20.78 -18.85
C LEU A 72 13.05 -19.44 -19.50
N LEU A 73 14.12 -18.83 -19.00
CA LEU A 73 14.61 -17.52 -19.47
C LEU A 73 15.74 -17.63 -20.48
N ALA A 74 16.66 -18.59 -20.25
CA ALA A 74 17.80 -18.82 -21.11
C ALA A 74 18.35 -20.23 -20.94
N VAL A 75 19.26 -20.63 -21.83
CA VAL A 75 19.93 -21.92 -21.82
C VAL A 75 21.46 -21.74 -21.89
N ILE A 76 22.16 -22.33 -20.91
CA ILE A 76 23.61 -22.40 -20.85
C ILE A 76 24.02 -23.84 -21.30
N ALA A 77 24.88 -23.96 -22.28
CA ALA A 77 25.36 -25.26 -22.77
C ALA A 77 26.78 -25.15 -23.33
N SER A 78 27.46 -26.28 -23.54
CA SER A 78 28.74 -26.30 -24.27
C SER A 78 28.53 -26.02 -25.77
N ALA A 79 29.61 -25.65 -26.47
CA ALA A 79 29.55 -25.18 -27.87
C ALA A 79 28.91 -26.23 -28.82
N ASP A 80 29.09 -27.51 -28.56
CA ASP A 80 28.67 -28.61 -29.43
C ASP A 80 27.38 -29.30 -28.97
N GLU A 81 26.72 -28.84 -27.94
CA GLU A 81 25.53 -29.47 -27.35
C GLU A 81 24.24 -29.01 -28.04
N ASN A 82 23.40 -29.98 -28.44
CA ASN A 82 22.09 -29.66 -29.03
C ASN A 82 21.10 -29.21 -27.98
N ILE A 83 20.61 -28.00 -28.11
CA ILE A 83 19.65 -27.32 -27.17
C ILE A 83 18.20 -27.41 -27.63
N ASP A 84 17.92 -27.95 -28.85
CA ASP A 84 16.57 -27.88 -29.45
C ASP A 84 15.52 -28.63 -28.63
N SER A 85 15.90 -29.73 -27.98
CA SER A 85 15.02 -30.49 -27.08
C SER A 85 14.68 -29.75 -25.81
N VAL A 86 15.54 -28.84 -25.35
CA VAL A 86 15.37 -28.04 -24.14
C VAL A 86 14.50 -26.81 -24.43
N VAL A 87 14.64 -26.26 -25.63
CA VAL A 87 13.88 -25.07 -26.11
C VAL A 87 12.46 -25.46 -26.56
N ALA A 88 12.29 -26.65 -27.19
CA ALA A 88 10.99 -27.15 -27.65
C ALA A 88 9.98 -27.45 -26.52
N GLY A 89 10.48 -27.65 -25.28
CA GLY A 89 9.64 -27.83 -24.09
C GLY A 89 9.10 -26.54 -23.48
N ALA A 90 9.49 -25.35 -23.97
CA ALA A 90 9.06 -24.05 -23.51
C ALA A 90 8.06 -23.46 -24.50
N ALA A 91 6.74 -23.66 -24.28
CA ALA A 91 5.71 -23.03 -25.09
C ALA A 91 5.73 -21.50 -24.88
N PRO A 92 5.72 -20.70 -25.97
CA PRO A 92 5.75 -19.22 -25.84
C PRO A 92 4.39 -18.68 -25.42
N ALA A 93 4.36 -17.81 -24.42
CA ALA A 93 3.21 -16.96 -24.14
C ALA A 93 3.04 -15.94 -25.28
N ALA A 94 1.81 -15.80 -25.77
CA ALA A 94 1.42 -15.08 -26.97
C ALA A 94 1.80 -13.59 -26.93
N LYS A 95 2.39 -13.14 -28.04
CA LYS A 95 2.74 -11.77 -28.40
C LYS A 95 1.51 -10.93 -28.75
N PRO A 96 1.44 -9.67 -28.38
CA PRO A 96 0.69 -8.67 -29.13
C PRO A 96 1.58 -8.01 -30.18
N ALA A 97 0.99 -7.75 -31.36
CA ALA A 97 1.63 -7.35 -32.58
C ALA A 97 2.22 -5.95 -32.57
N GLU A 98 3.29 -5.85 -33.29
CA GLU A 98 4.15 -4.73 -33.61
C GLU A 98 3.64 -3.96 -34.84
N ALA A 99 3.77 -2.68 -34.88
CA ALA A 99 3.77 -1.87 -36.11
C ALA A 99 4.85 -0.75 -36.01
N PRO A 100 5.41 -0.28 -37.15
CA PRO A 100 6.86 -0.19 -37.31
C PRO A 100 7.48 1.18 -37.14
N ALA A 101 8.78 1.15 -37.01
CA ALA A 101 9.74 2.26 -36.84
C ALA A 101 9.92 3.13 -38.12
N ALA A 102 10.22 4.40 -37.92
CA ALA A 102 11.02 5.18 -38.84
C ALA A 102 11.88 6.23 -38.13
N ALA A 103 13.17 5.97 -38.17
CA ALA A 103 14.33 6.79 -38.49
C ALA A 103 14.52 8.21 -37.90
N ALA A 104 15.52 8.30 -37.06
CA ALA A 104 16.76 9.12 -37.10
C ALA A 104 16.68 10.60 -37.51
N ALA A 105 17.22 11.49 -36.63
CA ALA A 105 18.45 12.28 -36.92
C ALA A 105 18.75 13.32 -35.82
N THR A 106 19.95 13.20 -35.28
CA THR A 106 20.94 14.25 -34.95
C THR A 106 20.64 15.40 -34.00
N ALA A 107 21.44 15.42 -32.94
CA ALA A 107 21.80 16.58 -32.14
C ALA A 107 22.60 17.62 -32.97
N PRO A 108 22.81 18.87 -32.49
CA PRO A 108 23.87 19.16 -31.55
C PRO A 108 23.58 20.25 -30.49
N SER A 109 24.25 20.17 -29.37
CA SER A 109 24.70 21.31 -28.54
C SER A 109 25.87 22.02 -29.22
N PRO A 110 26.41 23.19 -28.76
CA PRO A 110 26.31 23.89 -27.47
C PRO A 110 26.28 25.44 -27.60
N SER A 111 26.20 26.18 -26.49
CA SER A 111 27.22 27.20 -26.15
C SER A 111 26.78 28.08 -24.97
N GLU A 112 27.76 28.32 -24.16
CA GLU A 112 27.96 29.22 -23.03
C GLU A 112 27.62 30.70 -23.31
N GLY A 113 27.39 31.42 -22.23
CA GLY A 113 27.38 32.88 -22.18
C GLY A 113 26.77 33.39 -20.89
N GLU A 114 27.55 33.45 -19.86
CA GLU A 114 28.03 34.53 -18.98
C GLU A 114 27.07 35.69 -18.65
N ALA A 115 26.94 35.82 -17.32
CA ALA A 115 27.05 37.00 -16.44
C ALA A 115 26.10 38.17 -16.61
N SER A 116 25.40 38.51 -15.56
CA SER A 116 25.67 39.72 -14.75
C SER A 116 24.53 40.01 -13.76
N SER A 117 24.92 40.27 -12.52
CA SER A 117 24.09 40.79 -11.41
C SER A 117 24.08 42.34 -11.47
N PRO A 118 23.51 43.01 -10.45
CA PRO A 118 22.21 43.65 -10.44
C PRO A 118 22.35 45.19 -10.51
N PRO A 119 21.30 45.97 -10.39
CA PRO A 119 21.23 46.87 -9.24
C PRO A 119 19.84 47.18 -8.64
N GLN A 120 19.85 47.25 -7.33
CA GLN A 120 19.34 48.26 -6.40
C GLN A 120 18.09 49.10 -6.70
N GLU A 121 17.21 49.01 -5.68
CA GLU A 121 16.61 50.14 -4.94
C GLU A 121 15.62 51.06 -5.63
N LYS A 122 14.39 51.03 -5.12
CA LYS A 122 13.73 52.28 -4.63
C LYS A 122 12.57 51.96 -3.73
N ALA A 123 12.62 52.62 -2.59
CA ALA A 123 11.63 52.70 -1.54
C ALA A 123 10.36 53.50 -1.95
N ALA A 124 9.35 53.31 -1.14
CA ALA A 124 8.25 54.20 -0.80
C ALA A 124 6.86 53.89 -1.40
N ALA A 125 5.95 53.42 -0.60
CA ALA A 125 4.85 54.29 -0.09
C ALA A 125 3.95 53.49 0.85
N VAL A 126 3.85 53.98 2.07
CA VAL A 126 2.87 53.59 3.10
C VAL A 126 1.49 54.01 2.62
N ALA A 127 0.56 53.02 2.54
CA ALA A 127 -0.87 53.31 2.38
C ALA A 127 -1.60 52.83 3.62
N ALA A 128 -2.40 53.73 4.18
CA ALA A 128 -3.19 53.62 5.39
C ALA A 128 -4.28 52.53 5.31
N PRO A 129 -4.74 51.97 6.47
CA PRO A 129 -5.73 50.91 6.51
C PRO A 129 -7.14 51.43 6.15
N PRO A 130 -7.99 50.64 5.49
CA PRO A 130 -9.36 50.99 5.20
C PRO A 130 -10.24 50.85 6.45
N ALA A 131 -11.21 51.75 6.56
CA ALA A 131 -12.17 51.89 7.63
C ALA A 131 -13.10 50.65 7.79
N PRO A 132 -13.68 50.44 8.99
CA PRO A 132 -14.52 49.28 9.27
C PRO A 132 -15.88 49.39 8.58
N ARG A 133 -16.32 48.24 7.99
CA ARG A 133 -17.68 48.09 7.44
C ARG A 133 -18.73 48.03 8.56
N PRO A 134 -19.95 48.52 8.32
CA PRO A 134 -21.00 48.48 9.30
C PRO A 134 -21.50 47.08 9.59
N ALA A 135 -21.88 46.85 10.85
CA ALA A 135 -22.43 45.60 11.36
C ALA A 135 -23.72 45.19 10.63
N ALA A 136 -23.81 43.94 10.25
CA ALA A 136 -25.02 43.34 9.71
C ALA A 136 -26.08 43.17 10.81
N ALA A 137 -27.31 43.42 10.44
CA ALA A 137 -28.49 43.31 11.31
C ALA A 137 -28.73 41.85 11.76
N PRO A 138 -29.35 41.63 12.94
CA PRO A 138 -29.59 40.32 13.49
C PRO A 138 -30.63 39.54 12.67
N GLN A 139 -30.30 38.29 12.32
CA GLN A 139 -31.23 37.35 11.69
C GLN A 139 -32.24 36.82 12.71
N PRO A 140 -33.50 36.56 12.30
CA PRO A 140 -34.52 35.99 13.19
C PRO A 140 -34.23 34.56 13.56
N PRO A 141 -34.71 34.07 14.73
CA PRO A 141 -34.42 32.73 15.23
C PRO A 141 -35.07 31.64 14.37
N LEU A 142 -34.32 30.56 14.16
CA LEU A 142 -34.78 29.32 13.48
C LEU A 142 -35.85 28.63 14.32
N PRO A 143 -36.88 28.04 13.71
CA PRO A 143 -37.91 27.27 14.42
C PRO A 143 -37.34 25.97 14.99
N PRO A 144 -37.91 25.42 16.07
CA PRO A 144 -37.44 24.19 16.71
C PRO A 144 -37.66 22.97 15.85
N PRO A 145 -36.86 21.91 16.00
CA PRO A 145 -36.99 20.69 15.22
C PRO A 145 -38.28 19.96 15.59
N ARG A 146 -39.10 19.66 14.58
CA ARG A 146 -40.28 18.81 14.74
C ARG A 146 -39.83 17.36 14.99
N SER A 147 -40.26 16.81 16.10
CA SER A 147 -40.27 15.37 16.37
C SER A 147 -41.24 14.71 15.39
N GLY A 148 -40.69 14.03 14.39
CA GLY A 148 -41.42 13.25 13.38
C GLY A 148 -40.93 11.86 13.36
N GLY A 149 -41.87 10.94 13.61
CA GLY A 149 -41.65 9.50 13.74
C GLY A 149 -41.00 8.83 12.53
N TRP A 150 -40.39 7.73 12.78
CA TRP A 150 -39.84 6.80 11.81
C TRP A 150 -40.95 6.24 10.93
N GLY A 151 -41.19 6.87 9.80
CA GLY A 151 -42.01 6.36 8.72
C GLY A 151 -41.15 5.54 7.79
N ALA A 152 -41.57 4.27 7.59
CA ALA A 152 -40.98 3.33 6.67
C ALA A 152 -40.87 3.92 5.26
N VAL A 153 -39.66 4.03 4.72
CA VAL A 153 -39.45 4.26 3.30
C VAL A 153 -39.70 2.97 2.54
N ALA A 154 -40.76 3.03 1.71
CA ALA A 154 -41.13 1.97 0.80
C ALA A 154 -39.97 1.64 -0.13
N SER A 155 -39.56 0.37 -0.11
CA SER A 155 -38.67 -0.24 -1.08
C SER A 155 -39.26 -0.18 -2.47
N ALA A 156 -38.53 0.46 -3.40
CA ALA A 156 -38.78 0.30 -4.83
C ALA A 156 -38.54 -1.16 -5.23
N SER A 157 -39.53 -1.68 -5.96
CA SER A 157 -39.68 -3.06 -6.40
C SER A 157 -38.42 -3.63 -7.05
N ALA A 158 -37.81 -4.62 -6.39
CA ALA A 158 -37.05 -5.64 -7.08
C ALA A 158 -38.05 -6.70 -7.60
N ALA A 159 -37.87 -7.14 -8.82
CA ALA A 159 -38.66 -8.20 -9.44
C ALA A 159 -38.63 -9.46 -8.57
N PRO A 160 -39.73 -10.22 -8.47
CA PRO A 160 -39.79 -11.38 -7.59
C PRO A 160 -38.91 -12.50 -8.13
N SER A 161 -37.81 -12.80 -7.51
CA SER A 161 -37.22 -14.13 -7.56
C SER A 161 -38.16 -15.03 -6.75
N ASP A 162 -38.87 -15.89 -7.47
CA ASP A 162 -39.86 -16.84 -6.91
C ASP A 162 -39.15 -17.84 -5.98
N GLY A 163 -39.01 -17.49 -4.71
CA GLY A 163 -38.42 -18.28 -3.63
C GLY A 163 -39.29 -19.47 -3.21
N ARG A 164 -39.99 -20.10 -4.16
CA ARG A 164 -40.74 -21.35 -3.91
C ARG A 164 -39.72 -22.48 -3.73
N ARG A 165 -39.64 -22.99 -2.51
CA ARG A 165 -38.95 -24.25 -2.23
C ARG A 165 -39.48 -25.31 -3.20
N PRO A 166 -38.60 -26.05 -3.90
CA PRO A 166 -38.99 -27.03 -4.92
C PRO A 166 -39.95 -28.05 -4.28
N ARG A 167 -41.12 -28.28 -4.94
CA ARG A 167 -42.09 -29.25 -4.48
C ARG A 167 -41.51 -30.64 -4.70
N SER A 168 -41.20 -31.34 -3.61
CA SER A 168 -40.63 -32.70 -3.63
C SER A 168 -41.49 -33.66 -2.84
N SER A 169 -41.50 -34.94 -3.21
CA SER A 169 -42.13 -35.97 -2.40
C SER A 169 -41.30 -36.26 -1.13
N PRO A 170 -41.92 -36.71 -0.02
CA PRO A 170 -41.18 -37.05 1.20
C PRO A 170 -40.05 -38.05 0.98
N LEU A 171 -40.25 -39.02 0.10
CA LEU A 171 -39.28 -40.05 -0.25
C LEU A 171 -38.12 -39.46 -1.08
N ALA A 172 -38.44 -38.60 -2.07
CA ALA A 172 -37.41 -37.92 -2.88
C ALA A 172 -36.52 -37.02 -2.02
N ARG A 173 -37.08 -36.35 -1.00
CA ARG A 173 -36.35 -35.49 -0.08
C ARG A 173 -35.37 -36.31 0.79
N ARG A 174 -35.80 -37.45 1.33
CA ARG A 174 -34.94 -38.35 2.13
C ARG A 174 -33.80 -38.89 1.29
N MET A 175 -34.09 -39.38 0.07
CA MET A 175 -33.06 -39.90 -0.83
C MET A 175 -32.07 -38.85 -1.31
N ALA A 176 -32.50 -37.60 -1.54
CA ALA A 176 -31.61 -36.51 -1.90
C ALA A 176 -30.66 -36.17 -0.74
N THR A 177 -31.15 -36.14 0.50
CA THR A 177 -30.34 -35.94 1.71
C THR A 177 -29.32 -37.05 1.91
N GLU A 178 -29.75 -38.33 1.75
CA GLU A 178 -28.84 -39.50 1.88
C GLU A 178 -27.74 -39.54 0.81
N ARG A 179 -27.98 -38.92 -0.36
CA ARG A 179 -27.03 -38.89 -1.48
C ARG A 179 -26.34 -37.55 -1.68
N GLY A 180 -26.55 -36.59 -0.79
CA GLY A 180 -25.93 -35.27 -0.85
C GLY A 180 -26.33 -34.42 -2.07
N LEU A 181 -27.53 -34.63 -2.63
CA LEU A 181 -28.01 -33.92 -3.80
C LEU A 181 -28.88 -32.72 -3.42
N GLU A 182 -28.61 -31.56 -3.98
CA GLU A 182 -29.45 -30.37 -3.81
C GLU A 182 -30.70 -30.46 -4.68
N LEU A 183 -31.85 -30.53 -4.07
CA LEU A 183 -33.17 -30.62 -4.74
C LEU A 183 -33.47 -29.41 -5.64
N ALA A 184 -32.81 -28.28 -5.42
CA ALA A 184 -32.94 -27.08 -6.28
C ALA A 184 -32.41 -27.29 -7.70
N GLN A 185 -31.52 -28.26 -7.88
CA GLN A 185 -30.87 -28.56 -9.16
C GLN A 185 -31.53 -29.72 -9.92
N VAL A 186 -32.54 -30.36 -9.33
CA VAL A 186 -33.24 -31.50 -9.91
C VAL A 186 -34.57 -31.07 -10.49
N GLN A 187 -34.75 -31.30 -11.80
CA GLN A 187 -36.02 -31.02 -12.48
C GLN A 187 -37.05 -32.10 -12.16
N GLY A 188 -38.19 -31.71 -11.57
CA GLY A 188 -39.23 -32.63 -11.21
C GLY A 188 -40.14 -33.06 -12.36
N SER A 189 -40.30 -34.36 -12.57
CA SER A 189 -41.17 -34.95 -13.63
C SER A 189 -42.55 -35.34 -13.13
N GLY A 190 -42.86 -35.16 -11.84
CA GLY A 190 -44.17 -35.52 -11.25
C GLY A 190 -45.27 -34.46 -11.51
N PRO A 191 -46.53 -34.80 -11.17
CA PRO A 191 -47.67 -33.89 -11.35
C PRO A 191 -47.45 -32.51 -10.73
N GLY A 192 -47.58 -31.45 -11.51
CA GLY A 192 -47.35 -30.07 -11.08
C GLY A 192 -45.86 -29.73 -10.85
N GLY A 193 -44.94 -30.40 -11.55
CA GLY A 193 -43.51 -30.15 -11.43
C GLY A 193 -42.88 -30.67 -10.13
N ARG A 194 -43.51 -31.65 -9.44
CA ARG A 194 -43.01 -32.23 -8.21
C ARG A 194 -41.86 -33.18 -8.46
N ILE A 195 -40.77 -33.05 -7.70
CA ILE A 195 -39.62 -33.96 -7.73
C ILE A 195 -40.05 -35.31 -7.09
N ILE A 196 -39.96 -36.40 -7.87
CA ILE A 196 -40.26 -37.75 -7.45
C ILE A 196 -38.99 -38.62 -7.32
N LYS A 197 -39.10 -39.81 -6.73
CA LYS A 197 -37.98 -40.73 -6.52
C LYS A 197 -37.11 -40.94 -7.78
N LYS A 198 -37.77 -41.16 -8.93
CA LYS A 198 -37.12 -41.41 -10.22
C LYS A 198 -36.19 -40.25 -10.65
N ASP A 199 -36.56 -38.99 -10.36
CA ASP A 199 -35.78 -37.83 -10.74
C ASP A 199 -34.49 -37.74 -9.92
N VAL A 200 -34.55 -38.08 -8.63
CA VAL A 200 -33.38 -38.15 -7.74
C VAL A 200 -32.42 -39.29 -8.14
N GLU A 201 -32.99 -40.45 -8.53
CA GLU A 201 -32.20 -41.58 -9.03
C GLU A 201 -31.49 -41.25 -10.37
N SER A 202 -32.21 -40.58 -11.26
CA SER A 202 -31.65 -40.15 -12.55
C SER A 202 -30.54 -39.07 -12.35
N ALA A 203 -30.75 -38.14 -11.44
CA ALA A 203 -29.76 -37.13 -11.09
C ALA A 203 -28.51 -37.75 -10.41
N ALA A 204 -28.71 -38.78 -9.57
CA ALA A 204 -27.61 -39.50 -8.94
C ALA A 204 -26.81 -40.37 -9.96
N ALA A 205 -27.48 -40.93 -10.96
CA ALA A 205 -26.85 -41.75 -12.01
C ALA A 205 -26.09 -40.88 -13.04
N ALA A 206 -26.51 -39.62 -13.23
CA ALA A 206 -25.84 -38.66 -14.15
C ALA A 206 -24.49 -38.17 -13.62
N GLY A 207 -24.12 -38.45 -12.38
CA GLY A 207 -22.91 -37.92 -11.74
C GLY A 207 -22.95 -36.39 -11.57
N PRO A 208 -21.99 -35.77 -10.88
CA PRO A 208 -21.92 -34.33 -10.81
C PRO A 208 -21.74 -33.76 -12.23
N SER A 209 -22.79 -33.13 -12.72
CA SER A 209 -22.81 -32.49 -14.03
C SER A 209 -21.57 -31.59 -14.17
N ARG A 210 -20.90 -31.71 -15.30
CA ARG A 210 -19.71 -30.94 -15.74
C ARG A 210 -19.94 -29.41 -15.77
N ALA A 211 -20.98 -28.90 -15.14
CA ALA A 211 -21.25 -27.48 -14.92
C ALA A 211 -20.35 -26.83 -13.86
N ALA A 212 -19.59 -27.62 -13.08
CA ALA A 212 -18.60 -27.07 -12.10
C ALA A 212 -17.23 -26.76 -12.73
N ALA A 213 -17.03 -27.00 -14.01
CA ALA A 213 -15.76 -26.66 -14.71
C ALA A 213 -15.82 -25.32 -15.46
N ALA A 214 -16.89 -24.58 -15.31
CA ALA A 214 -16.98 -23.17 -15.72
C ALA A 214 -17.03 -22.27 -14.45
N ALA A 215 -16.10 -22.48 -13.53
CA ALA A 215 -15.65 -21.39 -12.67
C ALA A 215 -14.99 -20.38 -13.61
N GLY A 216 -15.86 -19.64 -14.30
CA GLY A 216 -15.51 -18.58 -15.22
C GLY A 216 -14.60 -17.62 -14.49
N LYS A 217 -13.52 -17.21 -15.16
CA LYS A 217 -12.80 -15.99 -14.89
C LYS A 217 -13.76 -14.98 -14.28
N ALA A 218 -13.42 -14.46 -13.08
CA ALA A 218 -14.18 -13.41 -12.44
C ALA A 218 -14.60 -12.39 -13.51
N PRO A 219 -15.83 -11.91 -13.54
CA PRO A 219 -16.26 -10.98 -14.56
C PRO A 219 -15.30 -9.79 -14.55
N LYS A 220 -14.60 -9.59 -15.67
CA LYS A 220 -13.78 -8.40 -15.86
C LYS A 220 -14.67 -7.22 -15.51
N ALA A 221 -14.21 -6.40 -14.56
CA ALA A 221 -14.92 -5.17 -14.22
C ALA A 221 -15.31 -4.46 -15.54
N PRO A 222 -16.52 -3.94 -15.66
CA PRO A 222 -16.92 -3.25 -16.89
C PRO A 222 -15.92 -2.15 -17.16
N GLU A 223 -15.28 -2.20 -18.32
CA GLU A 223 -14.38 -1.15 -18.74
C GLU A 223 -15.16 0.17 -18.75
N PRO A 224 -14.63 1.23 -18.14
CA PRO A 224 -15.32 2.51 -18.13
C PRO A 224 -15.52 2.94 -19.59
N ARG A 225 -16.79 3.13 -19.99
CA ARG A 225 -17.16 3.60 -21.33
C ARG A 225 -16.92 5.11 -21.44
N PHE A 226 -15.65 5.51 -21.35
CA PHE A 226 -15.26 6.86 -21.72
C PHE A 226 -14.96 6.89 -23.21
N ILE A 227 -15.52 7.85 -23.91
CA ILE A 227 -15.16 8.14 -25.29
C ILE A 227 -13.85 8.93 -25.22
N THR A 228 -12.71 8.22 -25.30
CA THR A 228 -11.39 8.83 -25.46
C THR A 228 -11.06 8.89 -26.93
N ARG A 229 -10.45 9.99 -27.37
CA ARG A 229 -9.90 10.12 -28.72
C ARG A 229 -8.47 9.60 -28.70
N ASP A 230 -8.04 8.99 -29.79
CA ASP A 230 -6.64 8.58 -29.93
C ASP A 230 -5.72 9.80 -29.77
N GLY A 231 -4.75 9.69 -28.87
CA GLY A 231 -3.83 10.76 -28.50
C GLY A 231 -4.19 11.57 -27.25
N ASP A 232 -5.39 11.39 -26.67
CA ASP A 232 -5.82 12.08 -25.44
C ASP A 232 -5.20 11.47 -24.17
N TYR A 233 -4.59 10.28 -24.25
CA TYR A 233 -4.04 9.55 -23.10
C TYR A 233 -2.75 8.80 -23.48
N GLN A 234 -1.98 8.49 -22.46
CA GLN A 234 -0.81 7.63 -22.55
C GLN A 234 -0.92 6.53 -21.50
N ASP A 235 -0.92 5.29 -21.94
CA ASP A 235 -0.86 4.13 -21.03
C ASP A 235 0.58 3.94 -20.53
N ILE A 236 0.75 4.01 -19.20
CA ILE A 236 2.03 3.79 -18.55
C ILE A 236 1.97 2.43 -17.84
N PRO A 237 2.81 1.45 -18.22
CA PRO A 237 2.82 0.14 -17.59
C PRO A 237 3.24 0.26 -16.11
N LEU A 238 2.53 -0.47 -15.24
CA LEU A 238 2.83 -0.49 -13.81
C LEU A 238 4.09 -1.30 -13.54
N THR A 239 4.98 -0.75 -12.70
CA THR A 239 6.09 -1.51 -12.12
C THR A 239 5.57 -2.57 -11.15
N GLN A 240 6.36 -3.62 -10.85
CA GLN A 240 5.98 -4.65 -9.89
C GLN A 240 5.79 -4.08 -8.47
N ILE A 241 6.63 -3.13 -8.08
CA ILE A 241 6.48 -2.39 -6.81
C ILE A 241 5.10 -1.72 -6.75
N ARG A 242 4.68 -1.02 -7.80
CA ARG A 242 3.37 -0.34 -7.86
C ARG A 242 2.21 -1.33 -7.81
N LYS A 243 2.31 -2.48 -8.48
CA LYS A 243 1.29 -3.55 -8.42
C LYS A 243 1.15 -4.10 -6.99
N THR A 244 2.27 -4.37 -6.31
CA THR A 244 2.29 -4.84 -4.92
C THR A 244 1.70 -3.82 -3.95
N ILE A 245 2.05 -2.53 -4.10
CA ILE A 245 1.47 -1.44 -3.30
C ILE A 245 -0.06 -1.40 -3.49
N ALA A 246 -0.53 -1.43 -4.74
CA ALA A 246 -1.97 -1.38 -5.04
C ALA A 246 -2.73 -2.54 -4.40
N ARG A 247 -2.19 -3.78 -4.48
CA ARG A 247 -2.77 -4.96 -3.83
C ARG A 247 -2.85 -4.78 -2.32
N ARG A 248 -1.74 -4.40 -1.65
CA ARG A 248 -1.71 -4.21 -0.20
C ARG A 248 -2.64 -3.11 0.30
N LEU A 249 -2.73 -2.00 -0.43
CA LEU A 249 -3.67 -0.93 -0.08
C LEU A 249 -5.12 -1.37 -0.22
N ALA A 250 -5.44 -2.18 -1.23
CA ALA A 250 -6.78 -2.75 -1.41
C ALA A 250 -7.13 -3.76 -0.29
N GLU A 251 -6.16 -4.54 0.21
CA GLU A 251 -6.32 -5.44 1.35
C GLU A 251 -6.62 -4.68 2.66
N SER A 252 -6.22 -3.42 2.77
CA SER A 252 -6.48 -2.58 3.94
C SER A 252 -7.84 -1.91 3.88
N ILE A 253 -8.14 -1.15 2.81
CA ILE A 253 -9.33 -0.25 2.78
C ILE A 253 -10.65 -1.00 2.80
N GLY A 254 -10.74 -2.18 2.21
CA GLY A 254 -11.99 -2.95 2.16
C GLY A 254 -12.29 -3.70 3.46
N PRO A 255 -11.38 -4.61 3.88
CA PRO A 255 -11.66 -5.53 5.00
C PRO A 255 -11.49 -4.93 6.40
N ILE A 256 -10.73 -3.85 6.57
CA ILE A 256 -10.46 -3.25 7.88
C ILE A 256 -11.54 -2.22 8.22
N PRO A 257 -12.36 -2.44 9.27
CA PRO A 257 -13.31 -1.44 9.76
C PRO A 257 -12.52 -0.31 10.45
N THR A 258 -12.09 0.66 9.65
CA THR A 258 -11.22 1.75 10.10
C THR A 258 -12.04 2.91 10.64
N PHE A 259 -11.65 3.42 11.81
CA PHE A 259 -12.12 4.69 12.34
C PHE A 259 -10.96 5.64 12.62
N TYR A 260 -11.24 6.93 12.77
CA TYR A 260 -10.22 7.97 12.84
C TYR A 260 -10.36 8.81 14.11
N LEU A 261 -9.25 9.07 14.77
CA LEU A 261 -9.14 9.97 15.91
C LEU A 261 -8.24 11.14 15.54
N THR A 262 -8.76 12.35 15.55
CA THR A 262 -7.99 13.57 15.24
C THR A 262 -7.84 14.43 16.48
N ALA A 263 -6.62 14.90 16.74
CA ALA A 263 -6.30 15.81 17.83
C ALA A 263 -5.37 16.93 17.34
N GLU A 264 -5.45 18.09 18.00
CA GLU A 264 -4.51 19.18 17.80
C GLU A 264 -3.58 19.28 19.01
N TRP A 265 -2.28 19.37 18.75
CA TRP A 265 -1.22 19.39 19.73
C TRP A 265 -0.44 20.70 19.73
N ASP A 266 0.10 21.07 20.89
CA ASP A 266 1.01 22.19 21.04
C ASP A 266 2.44 21.76 20.67
N ALA A 267 3.02 22.41 19.67
CA ALA A 267 4.36 22.10 19.20
C ALA A 267 5.43 23.09 19.72
N GLU A 268 5.07 24.02 20.60
CA GLU A 268 5.95 25.10 21.06
C GLU A 268 7.22 24.55 21.71
N ARG A 269 7.07 23.71 22.75
CA ARG A 269 8.22 23.15 23.50
C ARG A 269 9.07 22.22 22.62
N ALA A 270 8.47 21.48 21.71
CA ALA A 270 9.21 20.67 20.74
C ALA A 270 10.00 21.56 19.76
N SER A 271 9.45 22.70 19.36
CA SER A 271 10.14 23.69 18.52
C SER A 271 11.31 24.33 19.28
N GLU A 272 11.11 24.73 20.52
CA GLU A 272 12.12 25.31 21.40
C GLU A 272 13.29 24.31 21.62
N MET A 273 12.98 23.05 21.97
CA MET A 273 13.99 22.02 22.15
C MET A 273 14.83 21.82 20.86
N ARG A 274 14.19 21.78 19.70
CA ARG A 274 14.90 21.65 18.41
C ARG A 274 15.80 22.86 18.15
N ALA A 275 15.34 24.07 18.45
CA ALA A 275 16.16 25.28 18.29
C ALA A 275 17.40 25.24 19.17
N GLN A 276 17.24 24.92 20.46
CA GLN A 276 18.35 24.79 21.42
C GLN A 276 19.36 23.71 20.99
N LEU A 277 18.88 22.52 20.58
CA LEU A 277 19.76 21.45 20.11
C LEU A 277 20.54 21.85 18.85
N LYS A 278 19.92 22.62 17.96
CA LYS A 278 20.59 23.13 16.75
C LYS A 278 21.72 24.11 17.09
N GLU A 279 21.58 24.91 18.15
CA GLU A 279 22.63 25.84 18.62
C GLU A 279 23.85 25.11 19.19
N LEU A 280 23.67 23.89 19.73
CA LEU A 280 24.77 23.06 20.24
C LEU A 280 25.61 22.41 19.13
N GLY A 281 25.16 22.43 17.88
CA GLY A 281 25.89 21.92 16.73
C GLY A 281 25.10 20.93 15.87
N ASP A 282 25.62 20.64 14.69
CA ASP A 282 24.94 19.78 13.71
C ASP A 282 24.78 18.33 14.16
N ASP A 283 25.65 17.84 15.05
CA ASP A 283 25.59 16.49 15.62
C ASP A 283 24.33 16.27 16.50
N TYR A 284 23.79 17.35 17.06
CA TYR A 284 22.58 17.33 17.90
C TYR A 284 21.30 17.67 17.14
N LYS A 285 21.37 17.80 15.82
CA LYS A 285 20.24 18.19 14.99
C LYS A 285 19.19 17.08 14.87
N ILE A 286 18.08 17.26 15.56
CA ILE A 286 16.92 16.40 15.48
C ILE A 286 15.77 17.07 14.72
N SER A 287 14.89 16.25 14.13
CA SER A 287 13.69 16.68 13.44
C SER A 287 12.44 16.50 14.31
N PHE A 288 11.33 17.15 13.94
CA PHE A 288 10.03 16.84 14.57
C PHE A 288 9.65 15.37 14.41
N ASN A 289 10.04 14.76 13.29
CA ASN A 289 9.77 13.35 13.03
C ASN A 289 10.48 12.45 14.05
N ASP A 290 11.72 12.78 14.43
CA ASP A 290 12.49 12.01 15.41
C ASP A 290 11.85 12.09 16.81
N ILE A 291 11.37 13.29 17.20
CA ILE A 291 10.61 13.50 18.44
C ILE A 291 9.34 12.66 18.45
N LEU A 292 8.61 12.68 17.34
CA LEU A 292 7.35 11.95 17.20
C LEU A 292 7.55 10.44 17.20
N LEU A 293 8.54 9.93 16.48
CA LEU A 293 8.89 8.51 16.48
C LEU A 293 9.21 8.01 17.90
N LYS A 294 9.99 8.79 18.67
CA LYS A 294 10.27 8.46 20.07
C LYS A 294 9.03 8.57 20.97
N ALA A 295 8.21 9.60 20.78
CA ALA A 295 6.96 9.77 21.53
C ALA A 295 5.97 8.62 21.28
N VAL A 296 5.82 8.21 20.02
CA VAL A 296 5.01 7.05 19.62
C VAL A 296 5.57 5.77 20.23
N ALA A 297 6.89 5.57 20.18
CA ALA A 297 7.52 4.38 20.72
C ALA A 297 7.31 4.24 22.23
N ASN A 298 7.48 5.32 22.98
CA ASN A 298 7.23 5.32 24.44
C ASN A 298 5.74 5.09 24.74
N ALA A 299 4.84 5.74 24.00
CA ALA A 299 3.40 5.56 24.18
C ALA A 299 2.92 4.14 23.84
N LEU A 300 3.52 3.47 22.85
CA LEU A 300 3.23 2.06 22.54
C LEU A 300 3.70 1.11 23.64
N SER A 301 4.78 1.45 24.34
CA SER A 301 5.24 0.71 25.53
C SER A 301 4.25 0.84 26.70
N ASP A 302 3.65 2.04 26.88
CA ASP A 302 2.65 2.30 27.90
C ASP A 302 1.26 1.68 27.55
N HIS A 303 0.99 1.47 26.26
CA HIS A 303 -0.29 1.02 25.71
C HIS A 303 -0.12 -0.24 24.84
N PRO A 304 0.22 -1.40 25.43
CA PRO A 304 0.46 -2.63 24.66
C PRO A 304 -0.76 -3.11 23.88
N GLU A 305 -1.97 -2.71 24.28
CA GLU A 305 -3.21 -3.02 23.56
C GLU A 305 -3.28 -2.38 22.17
N VAL A 306 -2.53 -1.29 21.92
CA VAL A 306 -2.41 -0.63 20.63
C VAL A 306 -1.25 -1.19 19.81
N ASN A 307 -0.21 -1.72 20.49
CA ASN A 307 0.96 -2.35 19.86
C ASN A 307 0.65 -3.79 19.42
N ALA A 308 -0.24 -3.94 18.44
CA ALA A 308 -0.85 -5.23 18.14
C ALA A 308 -1.11 -5.44 16.64
N TRP A 309 -1.26 -6.72 16.26
CA TRP A 309 -1.68 -7.15 14.93
C TRP A 309 -3.00 -7.93 15.01
N TRP A 310 -3.85 -7.73 14.00
CA TRP A 310 -4.99 -8.58 13.73
C TRP A 310 -4.56 -9.84 12.96
N MET A 311 -4.78 -11.02 13.54
CA MET A 311 -4.37 -12.31 12.98
C MET A 311 -5.55 -13.15 12.44
N GLY A 312 -6.75 -12.56 12.40
CA GLY A 312 -7.96 -13.24 11.94
C GLY A 312 -8.77 -13.86 13.08
N ASP A 313 -8.23 -14.83 13.76
CA ASP A 313 -8.85 -15.56 14.88
C ASP A 313 -8.38 -15.08 16.26
N HIS A 314 -7.30 -14.31 16.33
CA HIS A 314 -6.77 -13.72 17.56
C HIS A 314 -6.11 -12.36 17.31
N VAL A 315 -5.87 -11.62 18.37
CA VAL A 315 -5.05 -10.41 18.41
C VAL A 315 -3.68 -10.75 18.98
N ARG A 316 -2.62 -10.37 18.27
CA ARG A 316 -1.24 -10.55 18.72
C ARG A 316 -0.71 -9.26 19.30
N HIS A 317 -0.50 -9.20 20.62
CA HIS A 317 0.18 -8.10 21.29
C HIS A 317 1.70 -8.31 21.25
N PHE A 318 2.42 -7.24 21.03
CA PHE A 318 3.89 -7.27 20.96
C PHE A 318 4.51 -6.71 22.25
N ASN A 319 5.50 -7.43 22.77
CA ASN A 319 6.30 -7.00 23.94
C ASN A 319 7.46 -6.05 23.56
N ARG A 320 7.64 -5.81 22.26
CA ARG A 320 8.64 -4.90 21.69
C ARG A 320 7.96 -3.92 20.76
N VAL A 321 8.54 -2.75 20.64
CA VAL A 321 7.98 -1.67 19.83
C VAL A 321 8.82 -1.50 18.56
N HIS A 322 8.22 -1.75 17.41
CA HIS A 322 8.85 -1.61 16.10
C HIS A 322 8.06 -0.60 15.27
N VAL A 323 8.62 0.61 15.13
CA VAL A 323 7.92 1.72 14.48
C VAL A 323 8.39 1.86 13.04
N ALA A 324 7.46 1.71 12.10
CA ALA A 324 7.72 2.02 10.71
C ALA A 324 7.50 3.51 10.43
N MET A 325 8.35 4.08 9.59
CA MET A 325 8.16 5.44 9.08
C MET A 325 7.92 5.43 7.57
N ALA A 326 6.89 6.14 7.12
CA ALA A 326 6.58 6.25 5.71
C ALA A 326 7.60 7.15 4.98
N VAL A 327 8.27 6.61 3.97
CA VAL A 327 9.24 7.32 3.13
C VAL A 327 8.76 7.31 1.68
N ALA A 328 8.62 8.51 1.10
CA ALA A 328 8.26 8.66 -0.30
C ALA A 328 9.45 8.28 -1.20
N ILE A 329 9.17 7.47 -2.22
CA ILE A 329 10.07 7.10 -3.31
C ILE A 329 9.39 7.39 -4.66
N PRO A 330 10.10 7.46 -5.77
CA PRO A 330 9.48 7.78 -7.07
C PRO A 330 8.31 6.85 -7.46
N GLU A 331 8.39 5.56 -7.10
CA GLU A 331 7.39 4.56 -7.43
C GLU A 331 6.20 4.54 -6.45
N GLY A 332 6.30 5.24 -5.30
CA GLY A 332 5.25 5.27 -4.27
C GLY A 332 5.77 5.51 -2.87
N LEU A 333 5.49 4.59 -1.96
CA LEU A 333 5.83 4.69 -0.54
C LEU A 333 6.45 3.37 -0.08
N ILE A 334 7.49 3.46 0.75
CA ILE A 334 8.05 2.33 1.49
C ILE A 334 8.13 2.69 2.97
N THR A 335 8.04 1.69 3.85
CA THR A 335 7.93 1.87 5.29
C THR A 335 9.08 1.18 6.02
N PRO A 336 10.31 1.75 6.02
CA PRO A 336 11.41 1.20 6.82
C PRO A 336 11.09 1.22 8.30
N VAL A 337 11.61 0.23 9.03
CA VAL A 337 11.27 -0.06 10.42
C VAL A 337 12.43 0.26 11.35
N ILE A 338 12.14 1.02 12.40
CA ILE A 338 13.05 1.22 13.54
C ILE A 338 12.67 0.18 14.60
N PHE A 339 13.48 -0.85 14.72
CA PHE A 339 13.26 -1.92 15.68
C PHE A 339 13.62 -1.48 17.10
N ASP A 340 12.89 -2.00 18.10
CA ASP A 340 13.10 -1.69 19.53
C ASP A 340 13.20 -0.17 19.82
N ALA A 341 12.31 0.60 19.18
CA ALA A 341 12.34 2.05 19.20
C ALA A 341 12.12 2.64 20.60
N ASP A 342 11.38 1.93 21.46
CA ASP A 342 11.17 2.26 22.88
C ASP A 342 12.49 2.31 23.67
N ARG A 343 13.47 1.45 23.31
CA ARG A 343 14.76 1.31 24.01
C ARG A 343 15.86 2.23 23.46
N LYS A 344 15.63 2.87 22.32
CA LYS A 344 16.59 3.75 21.67
C LYS A 344 16.46 5.18 22.16
N SER A 345 17.58 5.88 22.31
CA SER A 345 17.56 7.32 22.52
C SER A 345 17.06 8.06 21.28
N ILE A 346 16.61 9.28 21.46
CA ILE A 346 16.14 10.13 20.34
C ILE A 346 17.27 10.36 19.30
N GLY A 347 18.52 10.45 19.73
CA GLY A 347 19.69 10.57 18.84
C GLY A 347 19.90 9.30 18.00
N GLN A 348 19.75 8.11 18.60
CA GLN A 348 19.83 6.83 17.88
C GLN A 348 18.70 6.69 16.89
N ILE A 349 17.47 7.04 17.26
CA ILE A 349 16.31 7.06 16.34
C ILE A 349 16.57 8.00 15.16
N SER A 350 17.07 9.23 15.42
CA SER A 350 17.38 10.20 14.39
C SER A 350 18.43 9.69 13.38
N ALA A 351 19.51 9.09 13.89
CA ALA A 351 20.58 8.54 13.05
C ALA A 351 20.06 7.39 12.17
N GLU A 352 19.34 6.44 12.78
CA GLU A 352 18.78 5.28 12.08
C GLU A 352 17.68 5.69 11.06
N ALA A 353 16.80 6.62 11.42
CA ALA A 353 15.77 7.16 10.53
C ALA A 353 16.39 7.81 9.30
N LYS A 354 17.46 8.62 9.45
CA LYS A 354 18.18 9.23 8.34
C LYS A 354 18.84 8.18 7.44
N GLN A 355 19.50 7.17 8.04
CA GLN A 355 20.13 6.08 7.31
C GLN A 355 19.11 5.29 6.49
N LEU A 356 18.02 4.84 7.13
CA LEU A 356 16.96 4.07 6.49
C LEU A 356 16.26 4.86 5.38
N ALA A 357 15.98 6.15 5.61
CA ALA A 357 15.40 7.03 4.59
C ALA A 357 16.35 7.22 3.38
N GLY A 358 17.66 7.28 3.62
CA GLY A 358 18.68 7.32 2.56
C GLY A 358 18.71 6.05 1.73
N LEU A 359 18.71 4.87 2.38
CA LEU A 359 18.65 3.55 1.71
C LEU A 359 17.34 3.38 0.93
N ALA A 360 16.20 3.84 1.49
CA ALA A 360 14.90 3.80 0.85
C ALA A 360 14.91 4.55 -0.50
N ARG A 361 15.40 5.79 -0.51
CA ARG A 361 15.49 6.61 -1.73
C ARG A 361 16.47 6.02 -2.76
N GLN A 362 17.50 5.30 -2.30
CA GLN A 362 18.46 4.58 -3.17
C GLN A 362 17.96 3.20 -3.59
N ARG A 363 16.79 2.73 -3.12
CA ARG A 363 16.24 1.38 -3.35
C ARG A 363 17.16 0.26 -2.85
N LYS A 364 17.89 0.52 -1.74
CA LYS A 364 18.86 -0.42 -1.14
C LYS A 364 18.40 -1.03 0.18
N LEU A 365 17.12 -0.85 0.54
CA LEU A 365 16.56 -1.50 1.72
C LEU A 365 16.44 -3.00 1.50
N THR A 366 16.87 -3.77 2.49
CA THR A 366 16.63 -5.22 2.52
C THR A 366 15.22 -5.53 3.05
N PRO A 367 14.62 -6.68 2.74
CA PRO A 367 13.28 -7.06 3.24
C PRO A 367 13.15 -6.98 4.76
N GLU A 368 14.18 -7.31 5.50
CA GLU A 368 14.21 -7.27 6.96
C GLU A 368 14.08 -5.84 7.50
N GLN A 369 14.47 -4.83 6.70
CA GLN A 369 14.47 -3.43 7.12
C GLN A 369 13.09 -2.74 6.92
N TYR A 370 12.14 -3.35 6.19
CA TYR A 370 10.81 -2.80 5.97
C TYR A 370 9.65 -3.76 6.27
N THR A 371 9.94 -4.86 6.97
CA THR A 371 8.93 -5.82 7.43
C THR A 371 9.02 -6.00 8.93
N GLY A 372 7.90 -6.34 9.58
CA GLY A 372 7.87 -6.65 11.01
C GLY A 372 7.61 -5.44 11.93
N SER A 373 7.14 -4.33 11.38
CA SER A 373 6.65 -3.19 12.17
C SER A 373 5.40 -3.55 12.97
N THR A 374 5.24 -2.94 14.13
CA THR A 374 4.07 -3.11 14.98
C THR A 374 3.13 -1.91 14.92
N PHE A 375 3.62 -0.78 14.44
CA PHE A 375 2.88 0.47 14.26
C PHE A 375 3.58 1.35 13.23
N SER A 376 2.82 2.13 12.46
CA SER A 376 3.36 3.01 11.42
C SER A 376 3.14 4.50 11.72
N VAL A 377 4.07 5.33 11.22
CA VAL A 377 3.97 6.80 11.27
C VAL A 377 4.14 7.35 9.86
N SER A 378 3.21 8.21 9.42
CA SER A 378 3.26 8.91 8.15
C SER A 378 3.25 10.41 8.37
N ASN A 379 4.23 11.12 7.82
CA ASN A 379 4.38 12.56 8.01
C ASN A 379 4.36 13.29 6.66
N LEU A 380 3.34 14.13 6.46
CA LEU A 380 3.19 15.00 5.29
C LEU A 380 3.28 16.49 5.64
N GLY A 381 3.66 16.82 6.86
CA GLY A 381 3.76 18.21 7.31
C GLY A 381 4.77 19.05 6.52
N MET A 382 5.83 18.42 5.99
CA MET A 382 6.81 19.09 5.12
C MET A 382 6.22 19.58 3.79
N PHE A 383 5.05 19.06 3.39
CA PHE A 383 4.34 19.45 2.17
C PHE A 383 3.24 20.49 2.43
N GLY A 384 3.14 21.04 3.65
CA GLY A 384 2.10 22.02 4.03
C GLY A 384 0.70 21.40 4.17
N ILE A 385 0.59 20.09 4.37
CA ILE A 385 -0.69 19.42 4.61
C ILE A 385 -1.07 19.59 6.07
N GLU A 386 -2.20 20.26 6.32
CA GLU A 386 -2.68 20.54 7.69
C GLU A 386 -3.03 19.24 8.43
N HIS A 387 -3.79 18.34 7.80
CA HIS A 387 -4.12 17.02 8.32
C HIS A 387 -4.54 16.08 7.19
N PHE A 388 -4.40 14.79 7.41
CA PHE A 388 -4.85 13.75 6.49
C PHE A 388 -5.12 12.47 7.26
N THR A 389 -5.78 11.51 6.62
CA THR A 389 -5.98 10.15 7.11
C THR A 389 -5.04 9.21 6.36
N ALA A 390 -4.26 8.41 7.09
CA ALA A 390 -3.40 7.41 6.48
C ALA A 390 -4.12 6.06 6.40
N ILE A 391 -3.79 5.27 5.38
CA ILE A 391 -4.26 3.89 5.22
C ILE A 391 -3.44 3.01 6.15
N ILE A 392 -4.09 2.15 6.94
CA ILE A 392 -3.41 1.19 7.82
C ILE A 392 -2.59 0.23 6.97
N ASN A 393 -1.38 -0.09 7.42
CA ASN A 393 -0.49 -1.06 6.79
C ASN A 393 -0.70 -2.45 7.43
N PRO A 394 -1.49 -3.35 6.83
CA PRO A 394 -1.75 -4.65 7.43
C PRO A 394 -0.44 -5.45 7.62
N PRO A 395 -0.32 -6.21 8.74
CA PRO A 395 -1.33 -6.55 9.74
C PRO A 395 -1.38 -5.60 10.96
N GLU A 396 -0.73 -4.45 10.93
CA GLU A 396 -0.74 -3.47 12.02
C GLU A 396 -2.16 -3.01 12.36
N ALA A 397 -2.40 -2.71 13.64
CA ALA A 397 -3.71 -2.25 14.10
C ALA A 397 -3.91 -0.73 13.97
N GLY A 398 -2.84 0.04 13.72
CA GLY A 398 -2.95 1.48 13.64
C GLY A 398 -1.79 2.19 12.94
N ILE A 399 -2.06 3.40 12.47
CA ILE A 399 -1.09 4.30 11.87
C ILE A 399 -1.37 5.74 12.30
N LEU A 400 -0.32 6.51 12.55
CA LEU A 400 -0.38 7.93 12.90
C LEU A 400 -0.03 8.80 11.70
N ALA A 401 -0.97 9.64 11.26
CA ALA A 401 -0.80 10.65 10.22
C ALA A 401 -0.50 12.01 10.86
N ILE A 402 0.60 12.65 10.44
CA ILE A 402 1.13 13.87 11.04
C ILE A 402 1.06 15.00 10.02
N GLY A 403 0.35 16.07 10.39
CA GLY A 403 0.25 17.29 9.61
C GLY A 403 1.41 18.27 9.86
N GLY A 404 1.32 19.42 9.21
CA GLY A 404 2.26 20.53 9.36
C GLY A 404 2.22 21.18 10.74
N VAL A 405 3.35 21.75 11.13
CA VAL A 405 3.43 22.65 12.28
C VAL A 405 3.24 24.07 11.78
N GLU A 406 2.20 24.73 12.27
CA GLU A 406 1.79 26.06 11.83
C GLU A 406 1.48 27.00 13.02
N PRO A 407 1.81 28.30 12.91
CA PRO A 407 1.41 29.28 13.92
C PRO A 407 -0.11 29.50 13.84
N LYS A 408 -0.80 29.30 14.97
CA LYS A 408 -2.24 29.52 15.10
C LYS A 408 -2.56 30.44 16.29
N ALA A 409 -3.59 31.26 16.14
CA ALA A 409 -4.14 32.02 17.25
C ALA A 409 -4.96 31.08 18.13
N VAL A 410 -4.55 30.94 19.38
CA VAL A 410 -5.19 30.07 20.37
C VAL A 410 -5.48 30.83 21.66
N VAL A 411 -6.45 30.37 22.43
CA VAL A 411 -6.74 30.93 23.75
C VAL A 411 -5.98 30.16 24.81
N VAL A 412 -5.11 30.86 25.53
CA VAL A 412 -4.35 30.31 26.69
C VAL A 412 -4.62 31.28 27.87
N ASP A 413 -5.10 30.75 28.97
CA ASP A 413 -5.42 31.53 30.19
C ASP A 413 -6.35 32.75 29.91
N GLY A 414 -7.28 32.59 28.98
CA GLY A 414 -8.23 33.65 28.60
C GLY A 414 -7.67 34.69 27.63
N GLN A 415 -6.41 34.58 27.21
CA GLN A 415 -5.78 35.49 26.26
C GLN A 415 -5.55 34.84 24.90
N ILE A 416 -5.69 35.60 23.81
CA ILE A 416 -5.38 35.15 22.47
C ILE A 416 -3.85 35.26 22.27
N VAL A 417 -3.19 34.13 22.05
CA VAL A 417 -1.76 34.09 21.80
C VAL A 417 -1.46 33.29 20.53
N VAL A 418 -0.34 33.55 19.90
CA VAL A 418 0.13 32.73 18.78
C VAL A 418 0.93 31.55 19.34
N ARG A 419 0.57 30.34 18.93
CA ARG A 419 1.27 29.09 19.30
C ARG A 419 1.51 28.23 18.08
N GLN A 420 2.60 27.49 18.10
CA GLN A 420 2.85 26.45 17.10
C GLN A 420 1.91 25.26 17.34
N ARG A 421 1.08 24.97 16.34
CA ARG A 421 0.08 23.89 16.43
C ARG A 421 0.31 22.86 15.32
N MET A 422 0.00 21.62 15.65
CA MET A 422 0.10 20.50 14.73
C MET A 422 -1.14 19.62 14.87
N ARG A 423 -1.77 19.24 13.74
CA ARG A 423 -2.83 18.24 13.75
C ARG A 423 -2.30 16.86 13.45
N VAL A 424 -2.81 15.91 14.19
CA VAL A 424 -2.45 14.50 14.12
C VAL A 424 -3.73 13.68 14.02
N THR A 425 -3.74 12.72 13.10
CA THR A 425 -4.87 11.80 12.93
C THR A 425 -4.38 10.37 13.03
N MET A 426 -4.96 9.59 13.92
CA MET A 426 -4.71 8.16 14.05
C MET A 426 -5.80 7.39 13.31
N SER A 427 -5.43 6.50 12.40
CA SER A 427 -6.32 5.51 11.81
C SER A 427 -6.21 4.22 12.61
N CYS A 428 -7.33 3.68 13.06
CA CYS A 428 -7.41 2.53 13.96
C CYS A 428 -8.25 1.41 13.34
N ASP A 429 -7.77 0.17 13.44
CA ASP A 429 -8.56 -1.02 13.16
C ASP A 429 -9.50 -1.31 14.35
N HIS A 430 -10.81 -1.10 14.15
CA HIS A 430 -11.80 -1.25 15.24
C HIS A 430 -11.97 -2.69 15.72
N ARG A 431 -11.35 -3.67 15.07
CA ARG A 431 -11.32 -5.07 15.54
C ARG A 431 -10.32 -5.28 16.68
N VAL A 432 -9.33 -4.37 16.81
CA VAL A 432 -8.23 -4.42 17.77
C VAL A 432 -8.29 -3.25 18.75
N ILE A 433 -8.45 -2.04 18.22
CA ILE A 433 -8.41 -0.79 18.98
C ILE A 433 -9.83 -0.22 19.05
N ASP A 434 -10.34 -0.03 20.26
CA ASP A 434 -11.59 0.70 20.47
C ASP A 434 -11.35 2.21 20.64
N GLY A 435 -12.44 2.99 20.65
CA GLY A 435 -12.37 4.45 20.75
C GLY A 435 -11.69 4.94 22.03
N ALA A 436 -11.85 4.24 23.15
CA ALA A 436 -11.28 4.62 24.44
C ALA A 436 -9.77 4.32 24.49
N SER A 437 -9.36 3.12 24.04
CA SER A 437 -7.96 2.70 23.96
C SER A 437 -7.17 3.61 23.00
N GLY A 438 -7.70 3.87 21.80
CA GLY A 438 -7.09 4.77 20.83
C GLY A 438 -6.97 6.21 21.35
N ALA A 439 -7.99 6.73 22.04
CA ALA A 439 -7.94 8.05 22.64
C ALA A 439 -6.90 8.17 23.77
N LYS A 440 -6.80 7.17 24.65
CA LYS A 440 -5.78 7.13 25.71
C LYS A 440 -4.37 7.09 25.13
N PHE A 441 -4.14 6.25 24.13
CA PHE A 441 -2.87 6.19 23.41
C PHE A 441 -2.51 7.54 22.78
N LEU A 442 -3.46 8.16 22.08
CA LEU A 442 -3.24 9.46 21.43
C LEU A 442 -2.91 10.57 22.45
N LEU A 443 -3.54 10.52 23.64
CA LEU A 443 -3.21 11.39 24.76
C LEU A 443 -1.81 11.11 25.34
N ALA A 444 -1.39 9.87 25.40
CA ALA A 444 -0.03 9.52 25.84
C ALA A 444 1.01 10.06 24.84
N VAL A 445 0.84 9.85 23.54
CA VAL A 445 1.72 10.44 22.50
C VAL A 445 1.75 11.95 22.61
N LYS A 446 0.59 12.60 22.76
CA LYS A 446 0.48 14.05 22.97
C LYS A 446 1.32 14.49 24.18
N ARG A 447 1.17 13.82 25.33
CA ARG A 447 1.93 14.14 26.55
C ARG A 447 3.43 14.08 26.32
N TYR A 448 3.93 13.06 25.63
CA TYR A 448 5.35 12.92 25.32
C TYR A 448 5.81 13.99 24.34
N PHE A 449 5.03 14.30 23.30
CA PHE A 449 5.37 15.30 22.30
C PHE A 449 5.37 16.72 22.87
N GLU A 450 4.34 17.10 23.65
CA GLU A 450 4.22 18.42 24.27
C GLU A 450 5.18 18.62 25.43
N ASN A 451 5.74 17.54 25.99
CA ASN A 451 6.74 17.60 27.07
C ASN A 451 7.97 16.73 26.69
N PRO A 452 8.79 17.18 25.74
CA PRO A 452 9.85 16.36 25.15
C PRO A 452 10.96 15.97 26.14
N LEU A 453 11.05 16.60 27.31
CA LEU A 453 11.93 16.14 28.41
C LEU A 453 11.58 14.75 28.91
N LEU A 454 10.30 14.32 28.81
CA LEU A 454 9.88 12.96 29.14
C LEU A 454 10.46 11.89 28.20
N LEU A 455 11.02 12.28 27.07
CA LEU A 455 11.63 11.36 26.10
C LEU A 455 13.06 10.95 26.47
N VAL A 456 13.67 11.61 27.44
CA VAL A 456 15.07 11.37 27.88
C VAL A 456 15.16 10.78 29.31
N ILE A 457 14.00 10.64 29.97
CA ILE A 457 13.88 9.94 31.25
C ILE A 457 13.47 8.48 30.98
#